data_675b8d8a4b31741bab9faaf241c1435b
#
_entry.id   675b8d8a4b31741bab9faaf241c1435b
#
_cell.length_a   1.000
_cell.length_b   1.000
_cell.length_c   1.000
_cell.angle_alpha   90.00
_cell.angle_beta   90.00
_cell.angle_gamma   90.00
#
_symmetry.space_group_name_H-M   'P 1'
#
loop_
_entity.id
_entity.type
_entity.pdbx_description
1 polymer ?
#
loop_
_entity_poly.entity_id
_entity_poly.type
_entity_poly.pdbx_seq_one_letter_code
_entity_poly.pdbx_strand_id
1 'polypeptide(L)'
;MLKGFVDYLLLEKKYSIHTVKAYEKDILAFSEFCVAEFQVVDIDSANYSMIRSWIVSLSQLGISNRSINRKIASLKAYFRFLQKTGNLDLNPLVKHKSLKTSKKIEIPFSEMEMEKVLSGLEYTDDFEGKRDALIIHVLYATGMRRAELINLKLNSVDIEGLSIKVLGKRNKERIIPMLPETKVKIQLYIEERKLLNIIKDKDFLLLTAVGNKLYDTIVYRIINKYFREVSSKVKTSPHILRHTFATHLLNKGADLNSVKELLGHSSLASTQVYTHNSIAELKKVHTLAHPRAKQ
;
A
#
# COMPACT_ATOMS: atom_id res chain seq x y z
N MET A 1 25.55 10.46 15.14
CA MET A 1 24.15 10.29 15.59
C MET A 1 23.22 9.57 14.60
N LEU A 2 23.34 9.76 13.26
CA LEU A 2 22.41 9.17 12.28
C LEU A 2 22.30 7.63 12.35
N LYS A 3 23.41 6.89 12.49
CA LYS A 3 23.38 5.43 12.64
C LYS A 3 22.54 4.99 13.85
N GLY A 4 22.72 5.61 15.01
CA GLY A 4 21.92 5.32 16.21
C GLY A 4 20.43 5.62 16.02
N PHE A 5 20.08 6.66 15.23
CA PHE A 5 18.69 6.93 14.86
C PHE A 5 18.10 5.83 13.94
N VAL A 6 18.87 5.37 12.97
CA VAL A 6 18.45 4.26 12.08
C VAL A 6 18.18 3.01 12.91
N ASP A 7 19.09 2.65 13.82
CA ASP A 7 18.94 1.49 14.71
C ASP A 7 17.72 1.66 15.64
N TYR A 8 17.51 2.85 16.20
CA TYR A 8 16.33 3.17 17.00
C TYR A 8 15.02 2.95 16.21
N LEU A 9 14.97 3.42 14.95
CA LEU A 9 13.79 3.23 14.11
C LEU A 9 13.52 1.75 13.78
N LEU A 10 14.57 0.98 13.51
CA LEU A 10 14.47 -0.43 13.18
C LEU A 10 14.12 -1.28 14.39
N LEU A 11 14.88 -1.15 15.47
CA LEU A 11 14.86 -2.07 16.61
C LEU A 11 13.80 -1.68 17.65
N GLU A 12 13.73 -0.40 18.04
CA GLU A 12 12.77 0.05 19.05
C GLU A 12 11.42 0.42 18.44
N LYS A 13 11.39 1.18 17.35
CA LYS A 13 10.14 1.63 16.72
C LYS A 13 9.55 0.60 15.76
N LYS A 14 10.32 -0.43 15.37
CA LYS A 14 9.91 -1.49 14.45
C LYS A 14 9.32 -0.94 13.16
N TYR A 15 9.95 0.12 12.63
CA TYR A 15 9.53 0.70 11.35
C TYR A 15 9.97 -0.20 10.21
N SER A 16 9.21 -0.18 9.10
CA SER A 16 9.61 -0.91 7.90
C SER A 16 10.92 -0.37 7.34
N ILE A 17 11.73 -1.23 6.73
CA ILE A 17 12.99 -0.85 6.09
C ILE A 17 12.80 0.28 5.07
N HIS A 18 11.68 0.31 4.35
CA HIS A 18 11.35 1.39 3.41
C HIS A 18 11.14 2.73 4.12
N THR A 19 10.49 2.73 5.28
CA THR A 19 10.30 3.94 6.08
C THR A 19 11.63 4.43 6.62
N VAL A 20 12.46 3.53 7.12
CA VAL A 20 13.78 3.87 7.67
C VAL A 20 14.68 4.47 6.59
N LYS A 21 14.79 3.82 5.42
CA LYS A 21 15.56 4.35 4.27
C LYS A 21 15.04 5.71 3.80
N ALA A 22 13.73 5.94 3.82
CA ALA A 22 13.17 7.23 3.46
C ALA A 22 13.54 8.32 4.48
N TYR A 23 13.51 8.00 5.77
CA TYR A 23 13.90 8.93 6.84
C TYR A 23 15.39 9.24 6.77
N GLU A 24 16.23 8.22 6.65
CA GLU A 24 17.67 8.38 6.48
C GLU A 24 18.01 9.30 5.31
N LYS A 25 17.42 9.03 4.12
CA LYS A 25 17.60 9.89 2.94
C LYS A 25 17.17 11.33 3.18
N ASP A 26 16.08 11.55 3.91
CA ASP A 26 15.60 12.90 4.20
C ASP A 26 16.56 13.65 5.15
N ILE A 27 17.13 12.96 6.16
CA ILE A 27 18.11 13.53 7.08
C ILE A 27 19.40 13.87 6.35
N LEU A 28 19.91 12.97 5.51
CA LEU A 28 21.09 13.22 4.68
C LEU A 28 20.90 14.42 3.75
N ALA A 29 19.77 14.51 3.07
CA ALA A 29 19.47 15.65 2.20
C ALA A 29 19.39 16.97 2.98
N PHE A 30 18.94 16.98 4.22
CA PHE A 30 18.98 18.16 5.07
C PHE A 30 20.41 18.49 5.51
N SER A 31 21.22 17.48 5.84
CA SER A 31 22.63 17.65 6.18
C SER A 31 23.42 18.28 5.02
N GLU A 32 23.26 17.76 3.81
CA GLU A 32 23.87 18.32 2.60
C GLU A 32 23.48 19.77 2.39
N PHE A 33 22.21 20.12 2.58
CA PHE A 33 21.73 21.50 2.50
C PHE A 33 22.37 22.39 3.57
N CYS A 34 22.49 21.92 4.82
CA CYS A 34 23.11 22.69 5.90
C CYS A 34 24.61 22.97 5.65
N VAL A 35 25.31 21.99 5.09
CA VAL A 35 26.71 22.17 4.69
C VAL A 35 26.84 23.22 3.57
N ALA A 36 26.01 23.10 2.54
CA ALA A 36 26.07 23.97 1.37
C ALA A 36 25.71 25.43 1.69
N GLU A 37 24.66 25.65 2.45
CA GLU A 37 24.10 27.00 2.67
C GLU A 37 24.63 27.68 3.95
N PHE A 38 25.02 26.90 4.95
CA PHE A 38 25.39 27.43 6.27
C PHE A 38 26.77 26.99 6.74
N GLN A 39 27.46 26.13 6.01
CA GLN A 39 28.74 25.53 6.40
C GLN A 39 28.66 24.75 7.73
N VAL A 40 27.47 24.30 8.09
CA VAL A 40 27.19 23.51 9.29
C VAL A 40 27.27 22.02 8.96
N VAL A 41 28.28 21.35 9.49
CA VAL A 41 28.51 19.91 9.28
C VAL A 41 27.64 19.08 10.23
N ASP A 42 27.46 19.54 11.45
CA ASP A 42 26.67 18.82 12.46
C ASP A 42 25.24 19.37 12.55
N ILE A 43 24.31 18.61 11.97
CA ILE A 43 22.88 18.96 11.97
C ILE A 43 22.21 18.82 13.34
N ASP A 44 22.88 18.22 14.34
CA ASP A 44 22.35 18.08 15.68
C ASP A 44 22.16 19.47 16.34
N SER A 45 22.98 20.45 15.91
CA SER A 45 22.88 21.86 16.33
C SER A 45 21.96 22.73 15.44
N ALA A 46 21.31 22.15 14.43
CA ALA A 46 20.50 22.92 13.50
C ALA A 46 19.27 23.57 14.18
N ASN A 47 19.07 24.84 13.90
CA ASN A 47 17.97 25.62 14.43
C ASN A 47 16.77 25.70 13.45
N TYR A 48 15.65 26.28 13.93
CA TYR A 48 14.45 26.42 13.12
C TYR A 48 14.64 27.30 11.88
N SER A 49 15.53 28.29 11.91
CA SER A 49 15.80 29.16 10.74
C SER A 49 16.39 28.35 9.59
N MET A 50 17.36 27.48 9.86
CA MET A 50 17.96 26.59 8.84
C MET A 50 16.91 25.65 8.24
N ILE A 51 16.06 25.06 9.09
CA ILE A 51 14.98 24.18 8.63
C ILE A 51 13.97 24.95 7.78
N ARG A 52 13.64 26.17 8.15
CA ARG A 52 12.76 27.05 7.37
C ARG A 52 13.36 27.38 5.99
N SER A 53 14.64 27.70 5.94
CA SER A 53 15.35 27.93 4.68
C SER A 53 15.31 26.70 3.78
N TRP A 54 15.50 25.51 4.33
CA TRP A 54 15.36 24.27 3.57
C TRP A 54 13.95 24.07 3.02
N ILE A 55 12.91 24.33 3.80
CA ILE A 55 11.51 24.28 3.35
C ILE A 55 11.31 25.22 2.16
N VAL A 56 11.85 26.45 2.22
CA VAL A 56 11.74 27.42 1.13
C VAL A 56 12.46 26.91 -0.12
N SER A 57 13.70 26.42 0.02
CA SER A 57 14.46 25.88 -1.12
C SER A 57 13.76 24.68 -1.78
N LEU A 58 13.20 23.75 -0.97
CA LEU A 58 12.41 22.63 -1.50
C LEU A 58 11.16 23.10 -2.25
N SER A 59 10.52 24.17 -1.78
CA SER A 59 9.35 24.74 -2.45
C SER A 59 9.74 25.41 -3.78
N GLN A 60 10.86 26.13 -3.83
CA GLN A 60 11.40 26.72 -5.05
C GLN A 60 11.79 25.67 -6.09
N LEU A 61 12.26 24.50 -5.65
CA LEU A 61 12.51 23.34 -6.50
C LEU A 61 11.24 22.62 -6.97
N GLY A 62 10.04 23.16 -6.68
CA GLY A 62 8.77 22.59 -7.10
C GLY A 62 8.35 21.33 -6.33
N ILE A 63 8.98 21.02 -5.20
CA ILE A 63 8.60 19.86 -4.36
C ILE A 63 7.23 20.11 -3.71
N SER A 64 6.32 19.17 -3.85
CA SER A 64 4.95 19.32 -3.30
C SER A 64 4.94 19.47 -1.78
N ASN A 65 3.98 20.27 -1.25
CA ASN A 65 3.80 20.46 0.20
C ASN A 65 3.65 19.13 0.97
N ARG A 66 3.02 18.10 0.38
CA ARG A 66 2.93 16.76 0.96
C ARG A 66 4.31 16.12 1.13
N SER A 67 5.17 16.25 0.13
CA SER A 67 6.54 15.72 0.18
C SER A 67 7.40 16.49 1.17
N ILE A 68 7.28 17.83 1.21
CA ILE A 68 7.96 18.66 2.19
C ILE A 68 7.53 18.29 3.61
N ASN A 69 6.22 18.18 3.87
CA ASN A 69 5.71 17.78 5.19
C ASN A 69 6.23 16.40 5.62
N ARG A 70 6.37 15.43 4.67
CA ARG A 70 6.96 14.12 4.96
C ARG A 70 8.43 14.26 5.37
N LYS A 71 9.21 15.06 4.64
CA LYS A 71 10.62 15.33 4.95
C LYS A 71 10.77 15.98 6.35
N ILE A 72 9.91 16.95 6.67
CA ILE A 72 9.90 17.58 7.99
C ILE A 72 9.47 16.61 9.09
N ALA A 73 8.59 15.66 8.79
CA ALA A 73 8.25 14.59 9.75
C ALA A 73 9.47 13.69 10.07
N SER A 74 10.33 13.41 9.09
CA SER A 74 11.59 12.68 9.28
C SER A 74 12.54 13.47 10.21
N LEU A 75 12.74 14.78 9.96
CA LEU A 75 13.53 15.66 10.87
C LEU A 75 12.92 15.74 12.25
N LYS A 76 11.60 15.88 12.37
CA LYS A 76 10.92 15.93 13.67
C LYS A 76 11.13 14.65 14.48
N ALA A 77 11.16 13.50 13.82
CA ALA A 77 11.47 12.23 14.45
C ALA A 77 12.94 12.15 14.89
N TYR A 78 13.86 12.66 14.07
CA TYR A 78 15.29 12.73 14.39
C TYR A 78 15.55 13.61 15.62
N PHE A 79 15.08 14.84 15.64
CA PHE A 79 15.26 15.73 16.77
C PHE A 79 14.58 15.22 18.06
N ARG A 80 13.47 14.48 17.95
CA ARG A 80 12.89 13.77 19.11
C ARG A 80 13.78 12.65 19.62
N PHE A 81 14.47 11.96 18.72
CA PHE A 81 15.45 10.94 19.13
C PHE A 81 16.62 11.60 19.86
N LEU A 82 17.18 12.71 19.36
CA LEU A 82 18.23 13.46 20.02
C LEU A 82 17.82 13.94 21.42
N GLN A 83 16.59 14.43 21.59
CA GLN A 83 16.06 14.77 22.91
C GLN A 83 15.99 13.56 23.85
N LYS A 84 15.50 12.43 23.34
CA LYS A 84 15.38 11.19 24.12
C LYS A 84 16.75 10.67 24.59
N THR A 85 17.79 10.90 23.83
CA THR A 85 19.18 10.47 24.12
C THR A 85 20.00 11.53 24.86
N GLY A 86 19.38 12.66 25.24
CA GLY A 86 20.08 13.75 25.98
C GLY A 86 21.05 14.59 25.16
N ASN A 87 21.00 14.44 23.80
CA ASN A 87 21.88 15.19 22.89
C ASN A 87 21.27 16.52 22.43
N LEU A 88 20.04 16.82 22.83
CA LEU A 88 19.33 18.05 22.47
C LEU A 88 18.32 18.40 23.56
N ASP A 89 18.37 19.64 24.09
CA ASP A 89 17.42 20.09 25.10
C ASP A 89 16.05 20.42 24.50
N LEU A 90 16.03 21.16 23.41
CA LEU A 90 14.80 21.65 22.79
C LEU A 90 14.72 21.31 21.31
N ASN A 91 13.68 20.57 20.92
CA ASN A 91 13.44 20.24 19.52
C ASN A 91 13.06 21.52 18.72
N PRO A 92 13.83 21.93 17.70
CA PRO A 92 13.55 23.13 16.92
C PRO A 92 12.20 23.09 16.17
N LEU A 93 11.61 21.91 15.98
CA LEU A 93 10.34 21.71 15.28
C LEU A 93 9.12 21.63 16.21
N VAL A 94 9.22 21.95 17.50
CA VAL A 94 8.07 21.90 18.44
C VAL A 94 6.90 22.76 17.93
N LYS A 95 7.17 24.01 17.55
CA LYS A 95 6.16 24.97 17.10
C LYS A 95 5.87 24.92 15.58
N HIS A 96 6.53 24.02 14.85
CA HIS A 96 6.35 23.95 13.39
C HIS A 96 4.94 23.46 13.01
N LYS A 97 4.25 24.23 12.18
CA LYS A 97 2.95 23.88 11.57
C LYS A 97 3.18 23.35 10.17
N SER A 98 2.58 22.21 9.86
CA SER A 98 2.65 21.62 8.50
C SER A 98 2.08 22.55 7.44
N LEU A 99 2.68 22.52 6.25
CA LEU A 99 2.19 23.24 5.08
C LEU A 99 0.80 22.74 4.67
N LYS A 100 -0.06 23.64 4.25
CA LYS A 100 -1.38 23.28 3.73
C LYS A 100 -1.22 22.41 2.47
N THR A 101 -1.94 21.30 2.43
CA THR A 101 -1.94 20.38 1.28
C THR A 101 -3.34 20.33 0.68
N SER A 102 -3.42 20.43 -0.65
CA SER A 102 -4.67 20.16 -1.35
C SER A 102 -5.08 18.69 -1.18
N LYS A 103 -6.33 18.44 -0.83
CA LYS A 103 -6.91 17.11 -0.90
C LYS A 103 -7.20 16.79 -2.37
N LYS A 104 -6.38 15.98 -3.02
CA LYS A 104 -6.74 15.42 -4.33
C LYS A 104 -7.84 14.37 -4.09
N ILE A 105 -9.03 14.63 -4.60
CA ILE A 105 -10.10 13.64 -4.61
C ILE A 105 -9.71 12.59 -5.65
N GLU A 106 -9.51 11.37 -5.21
CA GLU A 106 -9.27 10.23 -6.11
C GLU A 106 -10.66 9.72 -6.53
N ILE A 107 -10.97 9.83 -7.83
CA ILE A 107 -12.24 9.38 -8.38
C ILE A 107 -12.16 7.86 -8.59
N PRO A 108 -13.03 7.05 -7.97
CA PRO A 108 -13.05 5.61 -8.18
C PRO A 108 -13.44 5.28 -9.62
N PHE A 109 -13.11 4.07 -10.10
CA PHE A 109 -13.66 3.57 -11.34
C PHE A 109 -15.16 3.32 -11.19
N SER A 110 -15.93 3.55 -12.25
CA SER A 110 -17.34 3.19 -12.30
C SER A 110 -17.52 1.67 -12.41
N GLU A 111 -18.71 1.15 -12.09
CA GLU A 111 -19.04 -0.27 -12.29
C GLU A 111 -18.86 -0.67 -13.77
N MET A 112 -19.22 0.20 -14.71
CA MET A 112 -19.06 -0.03 -16.16
C MET A 112 -17.57 -0.08 -16.56
N GLU A 113 -16.70 0.79 -16.04
CA GLU A 113 -15.26 0.71 -16.29
C GLU A 113 -14.67 -0.58 -15.73
N MET A 114 -15.09 -0.99 -14.54
CA MET A 114 -14.67 -2.26 -13.96
C MET A 114 -15.14 -3.46 -14.77
N GLU A 115 -16.39 -3.46 -15.23
CA GLU A 115 -16.94 -4.53 -16.08
C GLU A 115 -16.16 -4.68 -17.39
N LYS A 116 -15.88 -3.56 -18.05
CA LYS A 116 -15.06 -3.55 -19.27
C LYS A 116 -13.67 -4.16 -19.04
N VAL A 117 -13.00 -3.83 -17.94
CA VAL A 117 -11.68 -4.39 -17.66
C VAL A 117 -11.74 -5.88 -17.29
N LEU A 118 -12.77 -6.29 -16.53
CA LEU A 118 -12.83 -7.67 -16.00
C LEU A 118 -13.35 -8.69 -17.03
N SER A 119 -14.23 -8.26 -17.93
CA SER A 119 -14.95 -9.14 -18.85
C SER A 119 -14.95 -8.68 -20.31
N GLY A 120 -14.69 -7.38 -20.56
CA GLY A 120 -14.76 -6.78 -21.89
C GLY A 120 -13.43 -6.65 -22.63
N LEU A 121 -12.30 -6.84 -21.94
CA LEU A 121 -10.97 -6.83 -22.56
C LEU A 121 -10.49 -8.26 -22.82
N GLU A 122 -9.78 -8.44 -23.93
CA GLU A 122 -9.11 -9.69 -24.25
C GLU A 122 -7.78 -9.77 -23.48
N TYR A 123 -7.70 -10.73 -22.57
CA TYR A 123 -6.44 -11.16 -21.97
C TYR A 123 -5.87 -12.30 -22.83
N THR A 124 -4.57 -12.30 -23.05
CA THR A 124 -3.94 -13.42 -23.78
C THR A 124 -4.19 -14.76 -23.07
N ASP A 125 -4.42 -15.82 -23.85
CA ASP A 125 -4.66 -17.16 -23.28
C ASP A 125 -3.33 -17.88 -23.00
N ASP A 126 -2.50 -17.20 -22.18
CA ASP A 126 -1.21 -17.67 -21.72
C ASP A 126 -1.04 -17.37 -20.22
N PHE A 127 0.10 -17.77 -19.67
CA PHE A 127 0.45 -17.51 -18.28
C PHE A 127 0.34 -16.03 -17.92
N GLU A 128 0.83 -15.13 -18.78
CA GLU A 128 0.87 -13.70 -18.47
C GLU A 128 -0.52 -13.07 -18.48
N GLY A 129 -1.35 -13.41 -19.46
CA GLY A 129 -2.73 -12.92 -19.52
C GLY A 129 -3.58 -13.43 -18.36
N LYS A 130 -3.50 -14.73 -18.04
CA LYS A 130 -4.22 -15.31 -16.89
C LYS A 130 -3.74 -14.70 -15.56
N ARG A 131 -2.43 -14.45 -15.41
CA ARG A 131 -1.86 -13.74 -14.27
C ARG A 131 -2.40 -12.31 -14.15
N ASP A 132 -2.38 -11.57 -15.25
CA ASP A 132 -2.76 -10.16 -15.29
C ASP A 132 -4.27 -10.01 -14.98
N ALA A 133 -5.10 -10.84 -15.58
CA ALA A 133 -6.53 -10.92 -15.27
C ALA A 133 -6.78 -11.24 -13.80
N LEU A 134 -6.06 -12.22 -13.23
CA LEU A 134 -6.18 -12.59 -11.83
C LEU A 134 -5.75 -11.45 -10.90
N ILE A 135 -4.65 -10.75 -11.20
CA ILE A 135 -4.17 -9.61 -10.39
C ILE A 135 -5.24 -8.54 -10.28
N ILE A 136 -5.82 -8.13 -11.41
CA ILE A 136 -6.85 -7.09 -11.44
C ILE A 136 -8.10 -7.56 -10.69
N HIS A 137 -8.53 -8.79 -10.97
CA HIS A 137 -9.70 -9.38 -10.33
C HIS A 137 -9.54 -9.47 -8.81
N VAL A 138 -8.44 -10.02 -8.30
CA VAL A 138 -8.20 -10.16 -6.86
C VAL A 138 -8.11 -8.79 -6.17
N LEU A 139 -7.44 -7.81 -6.76
CA LEU A 139 -7.37 -6.46 -6.19
C LEU A 139 -8.76 -5.83 -6.05
N TYR A 140 -9.61 -5.99 -7.06
CA TYR A 140 -10.97 -5.45 -7.02
C TYR A 140 -11.91 -6.28 -6.14
N ALA A 141 -11.86 -7.61 -6.23
CA ALA A 141 -12.75 -8.48 -5.46
C ALA A 141 -12.47 -8.46 -3.95
N THR A 142 -11.26 -8.12 -3.52
CA THR A 142 -10.84 -8.20 -2.11
C THR A 142 -10.47 -6.86 -1.50
N GLY A 143 -10.21 -5.85 -2.31
CA GLY A 143 -9.69 -4.58 -1.85
C GLY A 143 -8.35 -4.66 -1.12
N MET A 144 -7.59 -5.76 -1.24
CA MET A 144 -6.29 -5.91 -0.57
C MET A 144 -5.27 -4.89 -1.06
N ARG A 145 -4.25 -4.63 -0.23
CA ARG A 145 -3.15 -3.75 -0.63
C ARG A 145 -2.24 -4.44 -1.65
N ARG A 146 -1.63 -3.66 -2.55
CA ARG A 146 -0.64 -4.19 -3.51
C ARG A 146 0.44 -5.04 -2.84
N ALA A 147 0.99 -4.59 -1.72
CA ALA A 147 2.00 -5.34 -0.99
C ALA A 147 1.46 -6.66 -0.41
N GLU A 148 0.19 -6.72 -0.01
CA GLU A 148 -0.46 -7.94 0.44
C GLU A 148 -0.62 -8.93 -0.73
N LEU A 149 -1.04 -8.45 -1.90
CA LEU A 149 -1.14 -9.26 -3.12
C LEU A 149 0.21 -9.88 -3.53
N ILE A 150 1.27 -9.07 -3.59
CA ILE A 150 2.61 -9.51 -3.98
C ILE A 150 3.19 -10.55 -2.99
N ASN A 151 2.83 -10.43 -1.72
CA ASN A 151 3.28 -11.35 -0.66
C ASN A 151 2.33 -12.53 -0.43
N LEU A 152 1.27 -12.66 -1.24
CA LEU A 152 0.32 -13.76 -1.08
C LEU A 152 0.97 -15.09 -1.41
N LYS A 153 0.88 -16.03 -0.47
CA LYS A 153 1.41 -17.38 -0.61
C LYS A 153 0.33 -18.35 -1.09
N LEU A 154 0.72 -19.46 -1.68
CA LEU A 154 -0.19 -20.53 -2.08
C LEU A 154 -1.01 -21.06 -0.89
N ASN A 155 -0.36 -21.31 0.25
CA ASN A 155 -1.00 -21.82 1.46
C ASN A 155 -1.87 -20.77 2.20
N SER A 156 -1.87 -19.53 1.73
CA SER A 156 -2.74 -18.48 2.27
C SER A 156 -4.10 -18.40 1.58
N VAL A 157 -4.32 -19.24 0.56
CA VAL A 157 -5.56 -19.30 -0.20
C VAL A 157 -6.28 -20.60 0.14
N ASP A 158 -7.39 -20.45 0.83
CA ASP A 158 -8.31 -21.54 1.14
C ASP A 158 -9.40 -21.60 0.08
N ILE A 159 -9.21 -22.50 -0.87
CA ILE A 159 -10.10 -22.68 -2.02
C ILE A 159 -11.47 -23.23 -1.60
N GLU A 160 -11.50 -24.16 -0.66
CA GLU A 160 -12.75 -24.79 -0.20
C GLU A 160 -13.49 -23.89 0.79
N GLY A 161 -12.78 -23.27 1.72
CA GLY A 161 -13.36 -22.31 2.66
C GLY A 161 -13.66 -20.94 2.03
N LEU A 162 -13.38 -20.72 0.73
CA LEU A 162 -13.57 -19.45 0.01
C LEU A 162 -13.01 -18.26 0.80
N SER A 163 -11.73 -18.34 1.15
CA SER A 163 -11.08 -17.28 1.91
C SER A 163 -9.60 -17.10 1.57
N ILE A 164 -9.11 -15.89 1.79
CA ILE A 164 -7.71 -15.51 1.58
C ILE A 164 -7.18 -14.90 2.87
N LYS A 165 -6.13 -15.49 3.43
CA LYS A 165 -5.42 -14.99 4.60
C LYS A 165 -4.34 -14.02 4.15
N VAL A 166 -4.37 -12.78 4.63
CA VAL A 166 -3.38 -11.76 4.30
C VAL A 166 -2.69 -11.22 5.53
N LEU A 167 -1.39 -10.93 5.37
CA LEU A 167 -0.57 -10.33 6.40
C LEU A 167 -0.51 -8.82 6.18
N GLY A 168 -1.16 -8.05 7.05
CA GLY A 168 -1.21 -6.61 6.98
C GLY A 168 -0.06 -5.90 7.71
N LYS A 169 -0.19 -4.59 7.89
CA LYS A 169 0.78 -3.77 8.61
C LYS A 169 0.95 -4.26 10.06
N ARG A 170 2.18 -4.25 10.59
CA ARG A 170 2.56 -4.74 11.93
C ARG A 170 2.28 -6.23 12.14
N ASN A 171 2.41 -7.03 11.11
CA ASN A 171 2.20 -8.49 11.17
C ASN A 171 0.78 -8.90 11.62
N LYS A 172 -0.22 -8.04 11.45
CA LYS A 172 -1.61 -8.41 11.75
C LYS A 172 -2.19 -9.19 10.59
N GLU A 173 -2.66 -10.39 10.88
CA GLU A 173 -3.37 -11.22 9.91
C GLU A 173 -4.85 -10.83 9.86
N ARG A 174 -5.43 -10.94 8.67
CA ARG A 174 -6.89 -10.92 8.49
C ARG A 174 -7.30 -11.89 7.40
N ILE A 175 -8.51 -12.36 7.51
CA ILE A 175 -9.15 -13.22 6.52
C ILE A 175 -10.05 -12.34 5.65
N ILE A 176 -9.92 -12.49 4.33
CA ILE A 176 -10.76 -11.81 3.34
C ILE A 176 -11.62 -12.88 2.67
N PRO A 177 -12.95 -12.74 2.65
CA PRO A 177 -13.83 -13.63 1.89
C PRO A 177 -13.49 -13.60 0.40
N MET A 178 -13.64 -14.74 -0.27
CA MET A 178 -13.39 -14.90 -1.69
C MET A 178 -14.67 -15.24 -2.41
N LEU A 179 -14.93 -14.57 -3.55
CA LEU A 179 -16.05 -14.89 -4.41
C LEU A 179 -15.79 -16.21 -5.17
N PRO A 180 -16.84 -16.98 -5.54
CA PRO A 180 -16.70 -18.20 -6.35
C PRO A 180 -15.94 -17.95 -7.66
N GLU A 181 -16.20 -16.85 -8.36
CA GLU A 181 -15.47 -16.47 -9.56
C GLU A 181 -13.96 -16.31 -9.32
N THR A 182 -13.57 -15.76 -8.15
CA THR A 182 -12.16 -15.64 -7.78
C THR A 182 -11.50 -17.00 -7.59
N LYS A 183 -12.21 -17.98 -7.00
CA LYS A 183 -11.76 -19.39 -6.92
C LYS A 183 -11.40 -19.93 -8.30
N VAL A 184 -12.32 -19.80 -9.25
CA VAL A 184 -12.12 -20.30 -10.63
C VAL A 184 -10.89 -19.64 -11.27
N LYS A 185 -10.77 -18.33 -11.19
CA LYS A 185 -9.62 -17.61 -11.77
C LYS A 185 -8.28 -18.01 -11.14
N ILE A 186 -8.26 -18.23 -9.82
CA ILE A 186 -7.06 -18.71 -9.11
C ILE A 186 -6.69 -20.12 -9.63
N GLN A 187 -7.66 -21.02 -9.75
CA GLN A 187 -7.42 -22.38 -10.22
C GLN A 187 -6.86 -22.38 -11.65
N LEU A 188 -7.49 -21.66 -12.58
CA LEU A 188 -7.00 -21.51 -13.95
C LEU A 188 -5.55 -20.96 -13.99
N TYR A 189 -5.26 -19.95 -13.19
CA TYR A 189 -3.91 -19.43 -13.12
C TYR A 189 -2.91 -20.44 -12.54
N ILE A 190 -3.30 -21.22 -11.52
CA ILE A 190 -2.43 -22.25 -10.93
C ILE A 190 -2.06 -23.32 -11.95
N GLU A 191 -2.98 -23.72 -12.82
CA GLU A 191 -2.66 -24.67 -13.91
C GLU A 191 -1.61 -24.10 -14.85
N GLU A 192 -1.76 -22.85 -15.32
CA GLU A 192 -0.75 -22.20 -16.15
C GLU A 192 0.60 -22.01 -15.41
N ARG A 193 0.53 -21.69 -14.12
CA ARG A 193 1.73 -21.56 -13.29
C ARG A 193 2.55 -22.84 -13.24
N LYS A 194 1.90 -24.01 -13.24
CA LYS A 194 2.57 -25.33 -13.25
C LYS A 194 3.35 -25.58 -14.57
N LEU A 195 2.94 -24.94 -15.67
CA LEU A 195 3.57 -25.08 -16.98
C LEU A 195 4.83 -24.23 -17.15
N LEU A 196 5.15 -23.37 -16.16
CA LEU A 196 6.39 -22.59 -16.20
C LEU A 196 7.60 -23.52 -16.15
N ASN A 197 8.56 -23.33 -17.06
CA ASN A 197 9.79 -24.11 -17.12
C ASN A 197 10.62 -24.03 -15.84
N ILE A 198 10.61 -22.87 -15.19
CA ILE A 198 11.37 -22.60 -13.96
C ILE A 198 10.49 -21.86 -12.97
N ILE A 199 10.38 -22.39 -11.75
CA ILE A 199 9.71 -21.72 -10.61
C ILE A 199 10.76 -21.54 -9.52
N LYS A 200 11.24 -20.31 -9.35
CA LYS A 200 12.26 -19.96 -8.35
C LYS A 200 11.62 -19.71 -6.98
N ASP A 201 10.53 -18.95 -6.96
CA ASP A 201 9.83 -18.57 -5.72
C ASP A 201 8.57 -19.43 -5.52
N LYS A 202 8.77 -20.69 -5.14
CA LYS A 202 7.71 -21.72 -5.09
C LYS A 202 6.55 -21.39 -4.17
N ASP A 203 6.79 -20.68 -3.06
CA ASP A 203 5.79 -20.42 -2.03
C ASP A 203 4.77 -19.36 -2.44
N PHE A 204 5.16 -18.42 -3.31
CA PHE A 204 4.29 -17.30 -3.67
C PHE A 204 3.25 -17.69 -4.72
N LEU A 205 2.02 -17.20 -4.53
CA LEU A 205 0.94 -17.44 -5.49
C LEU A 205 1.30 -16.85 -6.84
N LEU A 206 1.62 -15.56 -6.89
CA LEU A 206 1.81 -14.80 -8.12
C LEU A 206 3.29 -14.67 -8.49
N LEU A 207 3.60 -15.05 -9.73
CA LEU A 207 4.97 -15.07 -10.26
C LEU A 207 5.10 -14.21 -11.52
N THR A 208 6.34 -13.87 -11.83
CA THR A 208 6.73 -13.38 -13.16
C THR A 208 6.87 -14.54 -14.14
N ALA A 209 6.93 -14.26 -15.44
CA ALA A 209 7.16 -15.30 -16.47
C ALA A 209 8.47 -16.07 -16.28
N VAL A 210 9.45 -15.53 -15.57
CA VAL A 210 10.72 -16.19 -15.24
C VAL A 210 10.71 -16.88 -13.88
N GLY A 211 9.53 -17.08 -13.28
CA GLY A 211 9.31 -17.83 -12.04
C GLY A 211 9.73 -17.14 -10.75
N ASN A 212 10.05 -15.85 -10.78
CA ASN A 212 10.33 -15.07 -9.57
C ASN A 212 9.02 -14.50 -8.99
N LYS A 213 9.02 -14.21 -7.69
CA LYS A 213 7.97 -13.46 -7.02
C LYS A 213 7.69 -12.14 -7.73
N LEU A 214 6.41 -11.73 -7.77
CA LEU A 214 6.04 -10.40 -8.29
C LEU A 214 6.65 -9.27 -7.47
N TYR A 215 6.83 -8.13 -8.11
CA TYR A 215 7.30 -6.89 -7.50
C TYR A 215 6.42 -5.69 -7.87
N ASP A 216 6.53 -4.64 -7.08
CA ASP A 216 5.64 -3.46 -7.10
C ASP A 216 5.41 -2.87 -8.50
N THR A 217 6.48 -2.74 -9.30
CA THR A 217 6.42 -2.08 -10.60
C THR A 217 5.62 -2.89 -11.63
N ILE A 218 5.66 -4.23 -11.56
CA ILE A 218 4.94 -5.07 -12.53
C ILE A 218 3.42 -4.97 -12.31
N VAL A 219 2.97 -4.99 -11.05
CA VAL A 219 1.54 -4.80 -10.72
C VAL A 219 1.04 -3.43 -11.18
N TYR A 220 1.86 -2.39 -11.01
CA TYR A 220 1.54 -1.06 -11.49
C TYR A 220 1.43 -0.99 -13.01
N ARG A 221 2.36 -1.63 -13.75
CA ARG A 221 2.33 -1.69 -15.23
C ARG A 221 1.09 -2.42 -15.74
N ILE A 222 0.74 -3.56 -15.12
CA ILE A 222 -0.45 -4.34 -15.48
C ILE A 222 -1.69 -3.47 -15.35
N ILE A 223 -1.89 -2.83 -14.20
CA ILE A 223 -3.07 -1.98 -13.98
C ILE A 223 -3.10 -0.84 -15.00
N ASN A 224 -1.96 -0.17 -15.25
CA ASN A 224 -1.92 0.91 -16.23
C ASN A 224 -2.19 0.43 -17.65
N LYS A 225 -1.69 -0.76 -18.04
CA LYS A 225 -1.93 -1.35 -19.36
C LYS A 225 -3.42 -1.45 -19.64
N TYR A 226 -4.15 -2.17 -18.79
CA TYR A 226 -5.55 -2.48 -19.05
C TYR A 226 -6.52 -1.32 -18.75
N PHE A 227 -6.25 -0.52 -17.73
CA PHE A 227 -7.16 0.58 -17.40
C PHE A 227 -7.03 1.80 -18.30
N ARG A 228 -5.91 2.00 -18.99
CA ARG A 228 -5.80 3.07 -20.01
C ARG A 228 -6.69 2.84 -21.22
N GLU A 229 -7.04 1.61 -21.52
CA GLU A 229 -7.91 1.26 -22.64
C GLU A 229 -9.39 1.59 -22.36
N VAL A 230 -9.80 1.60 -21.08
CA VAL A 230 -11.22 1.75 -20.69
C VAL A 230 -11.53 3.03 -19.95
N SER A 231 -10.54 3.76 -19.48
CA SER A 231 -10.73 4.94 -18.65
C SER A 231 -9.83 6.09 -19.08
N SER A 232 -10.43 7.27 -19.25
CA SER A 232 -9.72 8.54 -19.47
C SER A 232 -9.11 9.15 -18.20
N LYS A 233 -9.24 8.48 -17.06
CA LYS A 233 -8.72 8.97 -15.78
C LYS A 233 -7.19 9.05 -15.84
N VAL A 234 -6.66 10.19 -15.42
CA VAL A 234 -5.21 10.50 -15.44
C VAL A 234 -4.40 9.55 -14.53
N LYS A 235 -5.04 8.99 -13.50
CA LYS A 235 -4.36 8.15 -12.52
C LYS A 235 -5.02 6.78 -12.42
N THR A 236 -4.26 5.77 -12.79
CA THR A 236 -4.62 4.36 -12.63
C THR A 236 -3.62 3.70 -11.69
N SER A 237 -4.07 3.12 -10.58
CA SER A 237 -3.17 2.53 -9.58
C SER A 237 -3.88 1.50 -8.70
N PRO A 238 -3.15 0.59 -8.05
CA PRO A 238 -3.72 -0.35 -7.07
C PRO A 238 -4.49 0.33 -5.94
N HIS A 239 -4.12 1.56 -5.56
CA HIS A 239 -4.83 2.32 -4.52
C HIS A 239 -6.23 2.75 -5.00
N ILE A 240 -6.35 3.14 -6.26
CA ILE A 240 -7.66 3.51 -6.83
C ILE A 240 -8.56 2.27 -6.91
N LEU A 241 -8.05 1.09 -7.30
CA LEU A 241 -8.83 -0.14 -7.27
C LEU A 241 -9.36 -0.48 -5.87
N ARG A 242 -8.51 -0.33 -4.86
CA ARG A 242 -8.95 -0.51 -3.48
C ARG A 242 -9.98 0.55 -3.05
N HIS A 243 -9.84 1.79 -3.48
CA HIS A 243 -10.84 2.83 -3.25
C HIS A 243 -12.14 2.52 -3.99
N THR A 244 -12.06 2.05 -5.22
CA THR A 244 -13.21 1.58 -6.03
C THR A 244 -13.96 0.45 -5.32
N PHE A 245 -13.25 -0.58 -4.85
CA PHE A 245 -13.84 -1.66 -4.05
C PHE A 245 -14.64 -1.11 -2.84
N ALA A 246 -14.01 -0.24 -2.04
CA ALA A 246 -14.66 0.33 -0.87
C ALA A 246 -15.92 1.15 -1.24
N THR A 247 -15.81 2.00 -2.28
CA THR A 247 -16.92 2.85 -2.73
C THR A 247 -18.07 2.02 -3.28
N HIS A 248 -17.79 0.99 -4.08
CA HIS A 248 -18.84 0.14 -4.64
C HIS A 248 -19.57 -0.65 -3.56
N LEU A 249 -18.86 -1.20 -2.55
CA LEU A 249 -19.52 -1.86 -1.43
C LEU A 249 -20.44 -0.90 -0.65
N LEU A 250 -19.97 0.31 -0.35
CA LEU A 250 -20.78 1.32 0.34
C LEU A 250 -22.01 1.73 -0.49
N ASN A 251 -21.85 1.92 -1.80
CA ASN A 251 -22.95 2.26 -2.70
C ASN A 251 -24.01 1.14 -2.81
N LYS A 252 -23.60 -0.12 -2.59
CA LYS A 252 -24.51 -1.29 -2.54
C LYS A 252 -25.07 -1.55 -1.13
N GLY A 253 -24.87 -0.62 -0.18
CA GLY A 253 -25.46 -0.67 1.15
C GLY A 253 -24.66 -1.41 2.21
N ALA A 254 -23.40 -1.76 1.95
CA ALA A 254 -22.53 -2.29 2.99
C ALA A 254 -22.27 -1.23 4.07
N ASP A 255 -22.31 -1.61 5.33
CA ASP A 255 -22.00 -0.69 6.40
C ASP A 255 -20.50 -0.34 6.44
N LEU A 256 -20.21 0.89 6.92
CA LEU A 256 -18.85 1.44 6.90
C LEU A 256 -17.85 0.63 7.77
N ASN A 257 -18.32 0.00 8.86
CA ASN A 257 -17.44 -0.75 9.75
C ASN A 257 -17.03 -2.08 9.11
N SER A 258 -17.97 -2.81 8.49
CA SER A 258 -17.68 -4.01 7.70
C SER A 258 -16.70 -3.73 6.57
N VAL A 259 -16.86 -2.61 5.84
CA VAL A 259 -15.91 -2.21 4.78
C VAL A 259 -14.53 -1.89 5.37
N LYS A 260 -14.45 -1.18 6.50
CA LYS A 260 -13.18 -0.92 7.20
C LYS A 260 -12.50 -2.21 7.66
N GLU A 261 -13.26 -3.17 8.14
CA GLU A 261 -12.74 -4.47 8.60
C GLU A 261 -12.19 -5.28 7.42
N LEU A 262 -12.93 -5.44 6.33
CA LEU A 262 -12.46 -6.06 5.08
C LEU A 262 -11.16 -5.42 4.59
N LEU A 263 -11.06 -4.12 4.67
CA LEU A 263 -9.87 -3.38 4.27
C LEU A 263 -8.71 -3.49 5.28
N GLY A 264 -8.95 -3.88 6.52
CA GLY A 264 -7.92 -3.92 7.56
C GLY A 264 -7.41 -2.52 7.92
N HIS A 265 -8.32 -1.56 8.17
CA HIS A 265 -7.99 -0.25 8.71
C HIS A 265 -7.80 -0.31 10.21
N SER A 266 -6.61 0.05 10.69
CA SER A 266 -6.15 -0.09 12.08
C SER A 266 -6.54 1.07 13.01
N SER A 267 -7.58 1.85 12.73
CA SER A 267 -8.04 2.88 13.66
C SER A 267 -9.25 2.37 14.45
N LEU A 268 -9.06 2.35 15.75
CA LEU A 268 -9.94 1.99 16.84
C LEU A 268 -9.88 0.52 17.26
N ALA A 269 -9.23 0.37 18.41
CA ALA A 269 -9.36 -0.62 19.45
C ALA A 269 -9.41 -2.11 19.06
N SER A 270 -8.52 -2.80 19.70
CA SER A 270 -8.58 -4.23 20.01
C SER A 270 -8.26 -5.20 18.88
N THR A 271 -7.44 -6.11 19.23
CA THR A 271 -7.31 -7.45 18.69
C THR A 271 -8.70 -8.10 18.73
N GLN A 272 -9.54 -7.83 17.72
CA GLN A 272 -10.73 -8.67 17.54
C GLN A 272 -10.20 -10.05 17.13
N VAL A 273 -10.35 -10.99 18.04
CA VAL A 273 -10.23 -12.41 17.71
C VAL A 273 -11.31 -12.67 16.68
N TYR A 274 -10.91 -12.98 15.45
CA TYR A 274 -11.87 -13.38 14.41
C TYR A 274 -12.57 -14.66 14.85
N THR A 275 -13.77 -14.53 15.34
CA THR A 275 -14.64 -15.67 15.61
C THR A 275 -15.25 -16.18 14.31
N HIS A 276 -15.64 -17.45 14.28
CA HIS A 276 -16.36 -18.02 13.12
C HIS A 276 -17.58 -17.18 12.72
N ASN A 277 -18.28 -16.61 13.70
CA ASN A 277 -19.46 -15.77 13.47
C ASN A 277 -19.10 -14.45 12.75
N SER A 278 -17.99 -13.78 13.11
CA SER A 278 -17.57 -12.55 12.46
C SER A 278 -17.15 -12.78 11.01
N ILE A 279 -16.51 -13.93 10.71
CA ILE A 279 -16.12 -14.28 9.33
C ILE A 279 -17.36 -14.60 8.50
N ALA A 280 -18.34 -15.29 9.03
CA ALA A 280 -19.61 -15.58 8.35
C ALA A 280 -20.37 -14.29 8.00
N GLU A 281 -20.40 -13.33 8.92
CA GLU A 281 -21.02 -12.02 8.70
C GLU A 281 -20.30 -11.20 7.63
N LEU A 282 -18.98 -11.18 7.66
CA LEU A 282 -18.17 -10.53 6.61
C LEU A 282 -18.38 -11.18 5.23
N LYS A 283 -18.46 -12.51 5.16
CA LYS A 283 -18.82 -13.24 3.94
C LYS A 283 -20.19 -12.79 3.42
N LYS A 284 -21.19 -12.72 4.29
CA LYS A 284 -22.55 -12.29 3.94
C LYS A 284 -22.56 -10.86 3.38
N VAL A 285 -21.94 -9.92 4.07
CA VAL A 285 -21.83 -8.50 3.61
C VAL A 285 -21.09 -8.43 2.28
N HIS A 286 -19.96 -9.11 2.14
CA HIS A 286 -19.18 -9.14 0.93
C HIS A 286 -19.97 -9.72 -0.26
N THR A 287 -20.64 -10.87 -0.07
CA THR A 287 -21.44 -11.52 -1.11
C THR A 287 -22.68 -10.71 -1.49
N LEU A 288 -23.34 -10.03 -0.55
CA LEU A 288 -24.53 -9.24 -0.84
C LEU A 288 -24.21 -7.91 -1.53
N ALA A 289 -23.11 -7.26 -1.13
CA ALA A 289 -22.78 -5.89 -1.58
C ALA A 289 -21.74 -5.83 -2.69
N HIS A 290 -20.98 -6.89 -2.95
CA HIS A 290 -19.99 -6.84 -4.04
C HIS A 290 -20.66 -6.94 -5.41
N PRO A 291 -20.39 -6.01 -6.37
CA PRO A 291 -21.05 -6.02 -7.69
C PRO A 291 -20.91 -7.33 -8.47
N ARG A 292 -19.79 -8.06 -8.30
CA ARG A 292 -19.51 -9.35 -8.97
C ARG A 292 -20.08 -10.58 -8.25
N ALA A 293 -20.74 -10.42 -7.11
CA ALA A 293 -21.29 -11.56 -6.38
C ALA A 293 -22.63 -12.09 -6.94
N LYS A 294 -23.26 -11.33 -7.82
CA LYS A 294 -24.58 -11.66 -8.41
C LYS A 294 -24.51 -12.18 -9.85
N GLN A 295 -23.31 -12.47 -10.35
CA GLN A 295 -23.11 -13.01 -11.70
C GLN A 295 -22.85 -14.52 -11.66
#